data_8ac16a04fa3f10396556db394f91c106
#
_entry.id   8ac16a04fa3f10396556db394f91c106
#
_cell.length_a   1.000
_cell.length_b   1.000
_cell.length_c   1.000
_cell.angle_alpha   90.00
_cell.angle_beta   90.00
_cell.angle_gamma   90.00
#
_symmetry.space_group_name_H-M   'P 1'
#
loop_
_entity.id
_entity.type
_entity.pdbx_description
1 polymer ?
#
loop_
_entity_poly.entity_id
_entity_poly.type
_entity_poly.pdbx_seq_one_letter_code
_entity_poly.pdbx_strand_id
1 'polypeptide(L)'
;MKWLVILGAGGHGRVAADIAGKNGYDSIAFLDDTKKTCGRYPVMGESARFSEYDCDFFVAIGNPQVRRRMQEMLLTAGKQVTTLIHPSAVIGEDVTLGTGTLVAAGAVINPGAVIGDGCIINTCASVDHDCVLEDFVHIAVGAHVAGTVSIGAGTWIGAGATVSNNLQICGGCMIGAGAVVIKSITESGTYVGVPAEKIK
;
A
#
# COMPACT_ATOMS: atom_id res chain seq x y z
N MET A 1 1.56 22.16 -14.52
CA MET A 1 0.97 20.87 -14.95
C MET A 1 1.65 19.79 -14.12
N LYS A 2 0.89 19.06 -13.28
CA LYS A 2 1.44 17.96 -12.47
C LYS A 2 1.42 16.69 -13.31
N TRP A 3 2.55 16.06 -13.46
CA TRP A 3 2.70 14.82 -14.22
C TRP A 3 3.13 13.66 -13.31
N LEU A 4 2.44 12.51 -13.42
CA LEU A 4 2.74 11.28 -12.68
C LEU A 4 3.02 10.13 -13.64
N VAL A 5 4.09 9.41 -13.37
CA VAL A 5 4.37 8.11 -13.98
C VAL A 5 4.21 7.01 -12.94
N ILE A 6 3.36 6.04 -13.24
CA ILE A 6 3.04 4.92 -12.35
C ILE A 6 3.76 3.67 -12.86
N LEU A 7 4.56 3.03 -12.00
CA LEU A 7 5.17 1.73 -12.27
C LEU A 7 4.17 0.62 -11.89
N GLY A 8 3.73 -0.15 -12.90
CA GLY A 8 2.75 -1.22 -12.74
C GLY A 8 1.36 -0.88 -13.29
N ALA A 9 1.04 -1.36 -14.51
CA ALA A 9 -0.19 -1.11 -15.25
C ALA A 9 -1.29 -2.16 -15.00
N GLY A 10 -1.29 -2.78 -13.80
CA GLY A 10 -2.30 -3.75 -13.37
C GLY A 10 -3.58 -3.12 -12.81
N GLY A 11 -4.39 -3.94 -12.14
CA GLY A 11 -5.62 -3.48 -11.47
C GLY A 11 -5.35 -2.42 -10.41
N HIS A 12 -4.33 -2.63 -9.58
CA HIS A 12 -3.90 -1.66 -8.56
C HIS A 12 -3.39 -0.36 -9.20
N GLY A 13 -2.70 -0.45 -10.33
CA GLY A 13 -2.28 0.73 -11.10
C GLY A 13 -3.45 1.59 -11.55
N ARG A 14 -4.57 0.99 -11.99
CA ARG A 14 -5.78 1.74 -12.35
C ARG A 14 -6.41 2.45 -11.15
N VAL A 15 -6.40 1.82 -9.98
CA VAL A 15 -6.85 2.45 -8.72
C VAL A 15 -5.95 3.64 -8.38
N ALA A 16 -4.62 3.46 -8.45
CA ALA A 16 -3.67 4.55 -8.21
C ALA A 16 -3.85 5.72 -9.17
N ALA A 17 -4.08 5.44 -10.48
CA ALA A 17 -4.32 6.48 -11.48
C ALA A 17 -5.63 7.25 -11.23
N ASP A 18 -6.70 6.58 -10.79
CA ASP A 18 -7.95 7.25 -10.42
C ASP A 18 -7.75 8.19 -9.23
N ILE A 19 -7.02 7.74 -8.20
CA ILE A 19 -6.68 8.57 -7.03
C ILE A 19 -5.79 9.75 -7.44
N ALA A 20 -4.77 9.51 -8.27
CA ALA A 20 -3.88 10.55 -8.76
C ALA A 20 -4.62 11.68 -9.49
N GLY A 21 -5.58 11.32 -10.35
CA GLY A 21 -6.44 12.31 -10.99
C GLY A 21 -7.22 13.18 -10.00
N LYS A 22 -7.69 12.58 -8.89
CA LYS A 22 -8.36 13.29 -7.79
C LYS A 22 -7.39 14.11 -6.94
N ASN A 23 -6.09 13.77 -6.94
CA ASN A 23 -5.03 14.53 -6.28
C ASN A 23 -4.44 15.66 -7.16
N GLY A 24 -5.07 15.93 -8.30
CA GLY A 24 -4.72 17.06 -9.17
C GLY A 24 -3.55 16.78 -10.13
N TYR A 25 -3.28 15.52 -10.46
CA TYR A 25 -2.40 15.18 -11.57
C TYR A 25 -3.12 15.35 -12.89
N ASP A 26 -2.60 16.27 -13.73
CA ASP A 26 -3.18 16.61 -15.03
C ASP A 26 -2.82 15.57 -16.11
N SER A 27 -1.65 14.94 -15.95
CA SER A 27 -1.11 13.95 -16.88
C SER A 27 -0.67 12.70 -16.10
N ILE A 28 -1.15 11.54 -16.53
CA ILE A 28 -0.84 10.25 -15.91
C ILE A 28 -0.47 9.26 -17.00
N ALA A 29 0.66 8.57 -16.83
CA ALA A 29 1.12 7.52 -17.71
C ALA A 29 1.68 6.35 -16.89
N PHE A 30 1.93 5.23 -17.57
CA PHE A 30 2.45 4.02 -16.95
C PHE A 30 3.77 3.58 -17.56
N LEU A 31 4.58 2.90 -16.73
CA LEU A 31 5.65 2.02 -17.16
C LEU A 31 5.33 0.60 -16.66
N ASP A 32 5.42 -0.40 -17.55
CA ASP A 32 5.13 -1.80 -17.20
C ASP A 32 5.87 -2.75 -18.15
N ASP A 33 6.51 -3.78 -17.59
CA ASP A 33 7.35 -4.70 -18.32
C ASP A 33 6.54 -5.71 -19.17
N THR A 34 5.24 -5.83 -18.91
CA THR A 34 4.36 -6.82 -19.56
C THR A 34 3.12 -6.22 -20.22
N LYS A 35 2.54 -5.20 -19.65
CA LYS A 35 1.32 -4.56 -20.16
C LYS A 35 1.64 -3.49 -21.20
N LYS A 36 0.78 -3.40 -22.20
CA LYS A 36 0.89 -2.37 -23.26
C LYS A 36 -0.20 -1.30 -23.14
N THR A 37 -1.21 -1.54 -22.32
CA THR A 37 -2.34 -0.62 -22.08
C THR A 37 -2.79 -0.67 -20.63
N CYS A 38 -3.31 0.45 -20.12
CA CYS A 38 -3.93 0.55 -18.78
C CYS A 38 -5.16 1.45 -18.83
N GLY A 39 -6.31 0.90 -19.25
CA GLY A 39 -7.53 1.67 -19.45
C GLY A 39 -7.32 2.79 -20.48
N ARG A 40 -7.62 4.02 -20.10
CA ARG A 40 -7.44 5.21 -20.97
C ARG A 40 -6.02 5.80 -20.94
N TYR A 41 -5.16 5.31 -20.07
CA TYR A 41 -3.83 5.87 -19.86
C TYR A 41 -2.79 5.17 -20.73
N PRO A 42 -1.81 5.92 -21.28
CA PRO A 42 -0.73 5.32 -22.08
C PRO A 42 0.23 4.51 -21.19
N VAL A 43 0.72 3.40 -21.71
CA VAL A 43 1.90 2.69 -21.21
C VAL A 43 3.07 3.07 -22.10
N MET A 44 4.03 3.83 -21.57
CA MET A 44 5.10 4.47 -22.36
C MET A 44 6.33 3.57 -22.56
N GLY A 45 6.40 2.43 -21.87
CA GLY A 45 7.50 1.49 -21.99
C GLY A 45 7.69 0.63 -20.73
N GLU A 46 8.85 0.01 -20.66
CA GLU A 46 9.28 -0.82 -19.54
C GLU A 46 9.69 0.01 -18.31
N SER A 47 9.61 -0.59 -17.13
CA SER A 47 9.93 0.06 -15.86
C SER A 47 11.34 0.65 -15.82
N ALA A 48 12.31 0.01 -16.48
CA ALA A 48 13.70 0.49 -16.55
C ALA A 48 13.88 1.88 -17.21
N ARG A 49 12.89 2.32 -18.00
CA ARG A 49 12.93 3.63 -18.66
C ARG A 49 12.57 4.81 -17.76
N PHE A 50 12.35 4.59 -16.48
CA PHE A 50 11.96 5.66 -15.53
C PHE A 50 12.93 6.85 -15.55
N SER A 51 14.21 6.64 -15.84
CA SER A 51 15.23 7.70 -15.88
C SER A 51 15.00 8.75 -16.98
N GLU A 52 14.26 8.38 -18.04
CA GLU A 52 13.94 9.27 -19.17
C GLU A 52 12.89 10.35 -18.80
N TYR A 53 12.25 10.23 -17.64
CA TYR A 53 11.14 11.11 -17.24
C TYR A 53 11.52 11.95 -16.03
N ASP A 54 11.18 13.24 -16.11
CA ASP A 54 11.33 14.21 -15.01
C ASP A 54 9.95 14.61 -14.50
N CYS A 55 9.43 13.81 -13.58
CA CYS A 55 8.08 13.92 -13.05
C CYS A 55 7.98 13.20 -11.69
N ASP A 56 6.82 13.25 -11.06
CA ASP A 56 6.52 12.42 -9.89
C ASP A 56 6.32 10.96 -10.28
N PHE A 57 6.68 10.05 -9.38
CA PHE A 57 6.50 8.60 -9.56
C PHE A 57 5.64 7.98 -8.46
N PHE A 58 4.97 6.89 -8.81
CA PHE A 58 4.29 6.02 -7.87
C PHE A 58 4.48 4.55 -8.26
N VAL A 59 4.65 3.65 -7.26
CA VAL A 59 4.82 2.21 -7.51
C VAL A 59 3.54 1.47 -7.16
N ALA A 60 2.78 1.03 -8.18
CA ALA A 60 1.49 0.36 -8.03
C ALA A 60 1.60 -1.17 -8.18
N ILE A 61 2.47 -1.79 -7.39
CA ILE A 61 2.75 -3.23 -7.40
C ILE A 61 2.35 -3.84 -6.06
N GLY A 62 1.48 -4.87 -6.09
CA GLY A 62 0.98 -5.53 -4.89
C GLY A 62 2.06 -6.29 -4.10
N ASN A 63 2.97 -6.99 -4.80
CA ASN A 63 4.06 -7.73 -4.14
C ASN A 63 5.00 -6.77 -3.38
N PRO A 64 5.15 -6.92 -2.06
CA PRO A 64 5.89 -5.96 -1.24
C PRO A 64 7.39 -5.92 -1.54
N GLN A 65 8.00 -7.06 -1.88
CA GLN A 65 9.42 -7.11 -2.22
C GLN A 65 9.72 -6.41 -3.54
N VAL A 66 8.85 -6.59 -4.54
CA VAL A 66 8.99 -5.91 -5.84
C VAL A 66 8.69 -4.42 -5.68
N ARG A 67 7.66 -4.04 -4.93
CA ARG A 67 7.31 -2.64 -4.64
C ARG A 67 8.46 -1.93 -3.95
N ARG A 68 9.06 -2.55 -2.91
CA ARG A 68 10.23 -2.03 -2.20
C ARG A 68 11.39 -1.77 -3.17
N ARG A 69 11.79 -2.78 -3.92
CA ARG A 69 12.92 -2.66 -4.87
C ARG A 69 12.71 -1.54 -5.88
N MET A 70 11.48 -1.42 -6.42
CA MET A 70 11.17 -0.38 -7.41
C MET A 70 11.17 1.02 -6.79
N GLN A 71 10.65 1.17 -5.58
CA GLN A 71 10.66 2.46 -4.87
C GLN A 71 12.08 2.88 -4.49
N GLU A 72 12.88 1.98 -3.94
CA GLU A 72 14.29 2.22 -3.62
C GLU A 72 15.11 2.61 -4.86
N MET A 73 14.85 1.97 -6.00
CA MET A 73 15.48 2.30 -7.29
C MET A 73 15.17 3.75 -7.70
N LEU A 74 13.90 4.16 -7.62
CA LEU A 74 13.48 5.53 -7.92
C LEU A 74 14.15 6.55 -6.98
N LEU A 75 14.10 6.31 -5.67
CA LEU A 75 14.67 7.19 -4.65
C LEU A 75 16.19 7.32 -4.81
N THR A 76 16.91 6.21 -5.05
CA THR A 76 18.35 6.20 -5.30
C THR A 76 18.74 7.01 -6.53
N ALA A 77 17.87 7.03 -7.55
CA ALA A 77 18.06 7.85 -8.75
C ALA A 77 17.61 9.32 -8.56
N GLY A 78 17.27 9.75 -7.35
CA GLY A 78 16.82 11.10 -7.04
C GLY A 78 15.42 11.45 -7.57
N LYS A 79 14.62 10.44 -7.92
CA LYS A 79 13.25 10.67 -8.40
C LYS A 79 12.30 10.93 -7.23
N GLN A 80 11.31 11.80 -7.45
CA GLN A 80 10.25 12.12 -6.50
C GLN A 80 9.22 11.00 -6.49
N VAL A 81 9.08 10.30 -5.35
CA VAL A 81 8.03 9.30 -5.14
C VAL A 81 6.91 9.94 -4.32
N THR A 82 5.68 9.92 -4.83
CA THR A 82 4.53 10.57 -4.21
C THR A 82 3.70 9.60 -3.37
N THR A 83 3.01 10.12 -2.35
CA THR A 83 1.97 9.44 -1.60
C THR A 83 0.61 9.82 -2.17
N LEU A 84 -0.27 8.85 -2.40
CA LEU A 84 -1.59 9.05 -2.99
C LEU A 84 -2.69 8.80 -1.97
N ILE A 85 -3.54 9.81 -1.74
CA ILE A 85 -4.63 9.74 -0.76
C ILE A 85 -5.95 10.04 -1.46
N HIS A 86 -6.88 9.08 -1.45
CA HIS A 86 -8.20 9.30 -2.01
C HIS A 86 -8.96 10.36 -1.19
N PRO A 87 -9.67 11.33 -1.83
CA PRO A 87 -10.38 12.40 -1.11
C PRO A 87 -11.45 11.92 -0.11
N SER A 88 -11.96 10.70 -0.27
CA SER A 88 -12.91 10.10 0.69
C SER A 88 -12.25 9.24 1.77
N ALA A 89 -10.92 9.19 1.84
CA ALA A 89 -10.24 8.61 2.98
C ALA A 89 -10.36 9.54 4.20
N VAL A 90 -10.48 8.94 5.39
CA VAL A 90 -10.50 9.68 6.66
C VAL A 90 -9.18 9.45 7.35
N ILE A 91 -8.45 10.52 7.63
CA ILE A 91 -7.16 10.48 8.32
C ILE A 91 -7.27 11.32 9.59
N GLY A 92 -7.01 10.69 10.72
CA GLY A 92 -7.07 11.28 12.05
C GLY A 92 -5.93 12.26 12.33
N GLU A 93 -6.00 12.91 13.49
CA GLU A 93 -4.95 13.80 13.97
C GLU A 93 -3.67 12.99 14.29
N ASP A 94 -2.51 13.63 14.18
CA ASP A 94 -1.18 13.06 14.48
C ASP A 94 -0.84 11.78 13.71
N VAL A 95 -1.50 11.50 12.59
CA VAL A 95 -1.15 10.40 11.69
C VAL A 95 0.06 10.78 10.85
N THR A 96 1.06 9.88 10.79
CA THR A 96 2.19 10.00 9.87
C THR A 96 2.08 9.01 8.73
N LEU A 97 2.37 9.44 7.50
CA LEU A 97 2.37 8.59 6.31
C LEU A 97 3.72 8.65 5.61
N GLY A 98 4.31 7.50 5.39
CA GLY A 98 5.56 7.36 4.65
C GLY A 98 5.40 7.61 3.16
N THR A 99 6.55 7.80 2.51
CA THR A 99 6.67 8.06 1.07
C THR A 99 6.18 6.88 0.23
N GLY A 100 5.45 7.16 -0.86
CA GLY A 100 4.96 6.12 -1.78
C GLY A 100 3.81 5.28 -1.23
N THR A 101 3.18 5.72 -0.13
CA THR A 101 2.02 5.05 0.45
C THR A 101 0.74 5.40 -0.30
N LEU A 102 -0.19 4.44 -0.41
CA LEU A 102 -1.51 4.65 -0.99
C LEU A 102 -2.59 4.47 0.07
N VAL A 103 -3.46 5.47 0.21
CA VAL A 103 -4.67 5.40 1.03
C VAL A 103 -5.88 5.48 0.09
N ALA A 104 -6.60 4.37 -0.05
CA ALA A 104 -7.68 4.22 -1.03
C ALA A 104 -9.03 4.77 -0.53
N ALA A 105 -10.03 4.70 -1.41
CA ALA A 105 -11.38 5.20 -1.13
C ALA A 105 -12.01 4.54 0.10
N GLY A 106 -12.56 5.36 1.01
CA GLY A 106 -13.25 4.91 2.22
C GLY A 106 -12.33 4.27 3.28
N ALA A 107 -11.01 4.31 3.08
CA ALA A 107 -10.08 3.88 4.12
C ALA A 107 -10.10 4.86 5.30
N VAL A 108 -9.94 4.32 6.51
CA VAL A 108 -9.92 5.10 7.75
C VAL A 108 -8.60 4.82 8.47
N ILE A 109 -7.88 5.88 8.83
CA ILE A 109 -6.68 5.81 9.67
C ILE A 109 -6.93 6.72 10.88
N ASN A 110 -7.02 6.12 12.05
CA ASN A 110 -7.36 6.82 13.28
C ASN A 110 -6.14 7.52 13.93
N PRO A 111 -6.38 8.43 14.89
CA PRO A 111 -5.33 9.28 15.47
C PRO A 111 -4.12 8.51 16.00
N GLY A 112 -2.94 9.14 15.86
CA GLY A 112 -1.69 8.63 16.39
C GLY A 112 -1.08 7.45 15.63
N ALA A 113 -1.71 6.96 14.55
CA ALA A 113 -1.16 5.87 13.75
C ALA A 113 0.08 6.31 12.94
N VAL A 114 1.08 5.43 12.90
CA VAL A 114 2.32 5.62 12.14
C VAL A 114 2.36 4.61 11.01
N ILE A 115 2.35 5.09 9.77
CA ILE A 115 2.36 4.26 8.56
C ILE A 115 3.69 4.48 7.83
N GLY A 116 4.43 3.43 7.62
CA GLY A 116 5.73 3.44 6.94
C GLY A 116 5.65 3.70 5.44
N ASP A 117 6.79 3.60 4.78
CA ASP A 117 6.96 3.83 3.34
C ASP A 117 6.30 2.73 2.50
N GLY A 118 5.76 3.11 1.34
CA GLY A 118 5.24 2.19 0.36
C GLY A 118 4.09 1.29 0.83
N CYS A 119 3.39 1.68 1.89
CA CYS A 119 2.23 0.95 2.39
C CYS A 119 1.01 1.09 1.47
N ILE A 120 0.09 0.14 1.59
CA ILE A 120 -1.20 0.18 0.91
C ILE A 120 -2.30 0.02 1.95
N ILE A 121 -3.07 1.08 2.20
CA ILE A 121 -4.29 1.03 2.98
C ILE A 121 -5.44 1.03 1.97
N ASN A 122 -5.94 -0.16 1.67
CA ASN A 122 -6.79 -0.38 0.51
C ASN A 122 -8.24 0.04 0.76
N THR A 123 -9.09 -0.09 -0.25
CA THR A 123 -10.51 0.35 -0.24
C THR A 123 -11.24 -0.15 1.00
N CYS A 124 -11.85 0.78 1.74
CA CYS A 124 -12.61 0.51 2.96
C CYS A 124 -11.84 -0.25 4.06
N ALA A 125 -10.50 -0.25 4.02
CA ALA A 125 -9.69 -0.78 5.12
C ALA A 125 -9.65 0.20 6.29
N SER A 126 -9.45 -0.30 7.51
CA SER A 126 -9.23 0.57 8.66
C SER A 126 -7.97 0.20 9.44
N VAL A 127 -7.28 1.23 9.92
CA VAL A 127 -6.18 1.16 10.87
C VAL A 127 -6.57 2.05 12.04
N ASP A 128 -6.74 1.45 13.21
CA ASP A 128 -7.22 2.15 14.39
C ASP A 128 -6.07 2.90 15.10
N HIS A 129 -6.41 3.60 16.21
CA HIS A 129 -5.52 4.52 16.91
C HIS A 129 -4.22 3.85 17.40
N ASP A 130 -3.13 4.61 17.44
CA ASP A 130 -1.83 4.21 17.98
C ASP A 130 -1.21 2.95 17.32
N CYS A 131 -1.66 2.61 16.12
CA CYS A 131 -1.06 1.52 15.34
C CYS A 131 0.27 1.94 14.71
N VAL A 132 1.19 0.97 14.59
CA VAL A 132 2.46 1.14 13.88
C VAL A 132 2.55 0.12 12.76
N LEU A 133 2.51 0.58 11.51
CA LEU A 133 2.74 -0.23 10.33
C LEU A 133 4.13 0.10 9.79
N GLU A 134 5.02 -0.89 9.77
CA GLU A 134 6.32 -0.75 9.14
C GLU A 134 6.19 -0.67 7.61
N ASP A 135 7.32 -0.50 6.91
CA ASP A 135 7.33 -0.28 5.47
C ASP A 135 6.72 -1.42 4.66
N PHE A 136 6.09 -1.05 3.55
CA PHE A 136 5.53 -1.96 2.55
C PHE A 136 4.44 -2.92 3.06
N VAL A 137 3.82 -2.60 4.18
CA VAL A 137 2.63 -3.32 4.67
C VAL A 137 1.45 -3.08 3.73
N HIS A 138 0.62 -4.11 3.55
CA HIS A 138 -0.62 -4.01 2.78
C HIS A 138 -1.82 -4.42 3.63
N ILE A 139 -2.66 -3.47 3.99
CA ILE A 139 -3.98 -3.72 4.56
C ILE A 139 -4.95 -3.80 3.39
N ALA A 140 -5.38 -5.01 3.06
CA ALA A 140 -6.18 -5.27 1.85
C ALA A 140 -7.62 -4.76 1.98
N VAL A 141 -8.39 -4.88 0.89
CA VAL A 141 -9.78 -4.40 0.80
C VAL A 141 -10.61 -4.88 1.99
N GLY A 142 -11.23 -3.93 2.74
CA GLY A 142 -12.11 -4.22 3.87
C GLY A 142 -11.45 -4.94 5.03
N ALA A 143 -10.12 -4.96 5.13
CA ALA A 143 -9.44 -5.50 6.30
C ALA A 143 -9.38 -4.46 7.43
N HIS A 144 -9.47 -4.92 8.67
CA HIS A 144 -9.55 -4.07 9.84
C HIS A 144 -8.47 -4.40 10.86
N VAL A 145 -7.74 -3.38 11.29
CA VAL A 145 -6.71 -3.46 12.33
C VAL A 145 -7.18 -2.63 13.51
N ALA A 146 -7.41 -3.28 14.66
CA ALA A 146 -7.84 -2.61 15.89
C ALA A 146 -6.67 -1.86 16.56
N GLY A 147 -6.99 -1.08 17.61
CA GLY A 147 -6.04 -0.13 18.21
C GLY A 147 -4.77 -0.74 18.79
N THR A 148 -3.68 0.02 18.75
CA THR A 148 -2.38 -0.32 19.38
C THR A 148 -1.76 -1.62 18.82
N VAL A 149 -1.91 -1.87 17.53
CA VAL A 149 -1.31 -3.01 16.83
C VAL A 149 -0.03 -2.58 16.11
N SER A 150 1.02 -3.41 16.22
CA SER A 150 2.25 -3.24 15.45
C SER A 150 2.36 -4.31 14.36
N ILE A 151 2.59 -3.91 13.11
CA ILE A 151 2.70 -4.82 11.95
C ILE A 151 4.05 -4.61 11.28
N GLY A 152 4.86 -5.68 11.25
CA GLY A 152 6.19 -5.69 10.67
C GLY A 152 6.19 -5.61 9.14
N ALA A 153 7.31 -5.15 8.60
CA ALA A 153 7.50 -4.79 7.21
C ALA A 153 7.11 -5.90 6.21
N GLY A 154 6.50 -5.48 5.10
CA GLY A 154 6.12 -6.37 4.00
C GLY A 154 5.01 -7.36 4.33
N THR A 155 4.36 -7.24 5.49
CA THR A 155 3.21 -8.07 5.87
C THR A 155 1.97 -7.70 5.06
N TRP A 156 1.18 -8.71 4.71
CA TRP A 156 -0.09 -8.56 4.01
C TRP A 156 -1.23 -9.02 4.90
N ILE A 157 -2.13 -8.12 5.24
CA ILE A 157 -3.41 -8.43 5.90
C ILE A 157 -4.46 -8.59 4.80
N GLY A 158 -4.94 -9.82 4.61
CA GLY A 158 -5.83 -10.23 3.51
C GLY A 158 -7.19 -9.55 3.54
N ALA A 159 -7.90 -9.57 2.40
CA ALA A 159 -9.20 -8.92 2.26
C ALA A 159 -10.20 -9.39 3.33
N GLY A 160 -10.85 -8.44 4.02
CA GLY A 160 -11.81 -8.73 5.07
C GLY A 160 -11.24 -9.37 6.34
N ALA A 161 -9.92 -9.49 6.47
CA ALA A 161 -9.30 -10.00 7.70
C ALA A 161 -9.40 -8.97 8.84
N THR A 162 -9.44 -9.46 10.07
CA THR A 162 -9.49 -8.63 11.27
C THR A 162 -8.33 -8.96 12.20
N VAL A 163 -7.67 -7.93 12.71
CA VAL A 163 -6.61 -8.04 13.73
C VAL A 163 -7.10 -7.41 15.02
N SER A 164 -7.13 -8.18 16.10
CA SER A 164 -7.52 -7.72 17.43
C SER A 164 -6.51 -6.72 18.01
N ASN A 165 -6.94 -5.91 18.95
CA ASN A 165 -6.12 -4.85 19.56
C ASN A 165 -4.92 -5.37 20.37
N ASN A 166 -3.91 -4.48 20.56
CA ASN A 166 -2.71 -4.72 21.38
C ASN A 166 -1.87 -5.92 20.93
N LEU A 167 -1.84 -6.23 19.64
CA LEU A 167 -1.08 -7.34 19.08
C LEU A 167 0.16 -6.87 18.32
N GLN A 168 1.11 -7.78 18.20
CA GLN A 168 2.29 -7.61 17.34
C GLN A 168 2.30 -8.71 16.27
N ILE A 169 2.50 -8.32 15.01
CA ILE A 169 2.66 -9.23 13.88
C ILE A 169 4.03 -8.97 13.28
N CYS A 170 4.90 -9.97 13.28
CA CYS A 170 6.24 -9.85 12.70
C CYS A 170 6.19 -9.63 11.18
N GLY A 171 7.30 -9.17 10.60
CA GLY A 171 7.38 -8.89 9.18
C GLY A 171 7.27 -10.12 8.29
N GLY A 172 6.85 -9.89 7.03
CA GLY A 172 6.75 -10.93 6.00
C GLY A 172 5.62 -11.94 6.20
N CYS A 173 4.63 -11.63 7.03
CA CYS A 173 3.45 -12.49 7.21
C CYS A 173 2.42 -12.31 6.08
N MET A 174 1.74 -13.38 5.75
CA MET A 174 0.55 -13.40 4.90
C MET A 174 -0.66 -13.82 5.74
N ILE A 175 -1.53 -12.89 6.08
CA ILE A 175 -2.80 -13.17 6.74
C ILE A 175 -3.86 -13.37 5.65
N GLY A 176 -4.49 -14.55 5.63
CA GLY A 176 -5.46 -14.92 4.60
C GLY A 176 -6.72 -14.07 4.66
N ALA A 177 -7.46 -14.03 3.54
CA ALA A 177 -8.73 -13.31 3.47
C ALA A 177 -9.72 -13.84 4.50
N GLY A 178 -10.41 -12.93 5.21
CA GLY A 178 -11.40 -13.26 6.25
C GLY A 178 -10.84 -13.89 7.52
N ALA A 179 -9.51 -13.96 7.68
CA ALA A 179 -8.91 -14.50 8.90
C ALA A 179 -9.07 -13.53 10.09
N VAL A 180 -9.13 -14.08 11.30
CA VAL A 180 -9.23 -13.30 12.54
C VAL A 180 -8.01 -13.57 13.41
N VAL A 181 -7.12 -12.59 13.52
CA VAL A 181 -5.91 -12.67 14.36
C VAL A 181 -6.25 -12.20 15.77
N ILE A 182 -6.12 -13.10 16.75
CA ILE A 182 -6.42 -12.85 18.17
C ILE A 182 -5.20 -13.04 19.10
N LYS A 183 -4.03 -13.35 18.52
CA LYS A 183 -2.77 -13.52 19.25
C LYS A 183 -1.64 -12.91 18.43
N SER A 184 -0.61 -12.41 19.10
CA SER A 184 0.60 -11.93 18.44
C SER A 184 1.27 -13.04 17.62
N ILE A 185 1.83 -12.66 16.47
CA ILE A 185 2.52 -13.54 15.53
C ILE A 185 3.99 -13.16 15.53
N THR A 186 4.83 -14.09 16.01
CA THR A 186 6.28 -13.87 16.17
C THR A 186 7.13 -14.56 15.10
N GLU A 187 6.52 -15.37 14.24
CA GLU A 187 7.17 -16.12 13.18
C GLU A 187 6.52 -15.81 11.83
N SER A 188 7.32 -15.49 10.81
CA SER A 188 6.81 -15.23 9.46
C SER A 188 6.15 -16.48 8.87
N GLY A 189 5.14 -16.28 8.03
CA GLY A 189 4.42 -17.39 7.42
C GLY A 189 3.03 -16.98 6.93
N THR A 190 2.25 -17.99 6.56
CA THR A 190 0.86 -17.82 6.12
C THR A 190 -0.08 -18.29 7.21
N TYR A 191 -1.00 -17.40 7.60
CA TYR A 191 -1.98 -17.63 8.67
C TYR A 191 -3.40 -17.49 8.12
N VAL A 192 -4.27 -18.45 8.39
CA VAL A 192 -5.65 -18.45 7.86
C VAL A 192 -6.65 -18.93 8.93
N GLY A 193 -7.91 -18.60 8.74
CA GLY A 193 -9.03 -19.12 9.57
C GLY A 193 -9.44 -18.19 10.71
N VAL A 194 -10.39 -18.68 11.51
CA VAL A 194 -11.00 -18.01 12.68
C VAL A 194 -10.99 -18.99 13.84
N PRO A 195 -10.04 -18.87 14.81
CA PRO A 195 -8.91 -17.93 14.81
C PRO A 195 -7.87 -18.26 13.74
N ALA A 196 -7.01 -17.28 13.40
CA ALA A 196 -5.96 -17.46 12.42
C ALA A 196 -4.86 -18.40 12.94
N GLU A 197 -4.58 -19.45 12.18
CA GLU A 197 -3.55 -20.46 12.49
C GLU A 197 -2.54 -20.56 11.34
N LYS A 198 -1.28 -20.86 11.67
CA LYS A 198 -0.19 -20.99 10.69
C LYS A 198 -0.37 -22.24 9.84
N ILE A 199 -0.27 -22.08 8.50
CA ILE A 199 -0.33 -23.20 7.54
C ILE A 199 0.96 -23.40 6.75
N LYS A 200 1.84 -22.39 6.74
CA LYS A 200 3.18 -22.44 6.10
C LYS A 200 4.14 -21.55 6.86
#